data_e02dc01c231e82837ac19282bf8b04a9
#
_entry.id   e02dc01c231e82837ac19282bf8b04a9
#
_cell.length_a   1.000
_cell.length_b   1.000
_cell.length_c   1.000
_cell.angle_alpha   90.00
_cell.angle_beta   90.00
_cell.angle_gamma   90.00
#
_symmetry.space_group_name_H-M   'P 1'
#
loop_
_entity.id
_entity.type
_entity.pdbx_description
1 polymer ?
#
loop_
_entity_poly.entity_id
_entity_poly.type
_entity_poly.pdbx_seq_one_letter_code
_entity_poly.pdbx_strand_id
1 'polypeptide(L)'
;TTLFRSKPTAMTSAFHPKAIRHIFYQNNCFCFIDSDHDLYLYDLSRKTKIYIRNLASLLAYGDDIEGIVPFHEDIIIAFRTHGLIRLCTSHKFEIEMIERNVRIYDIFHDPQQGILWVGTDGQGALMYSRKQDIATNLLLGSLSPNLNRQVRSIMTDTQGDLWFGTKGDGLLHISRYDEGIKPEKTEVIAPEGRQKATDYRKWEREFHVYILKQSRYYNGFWLGTGTPGLYFYSYDDHTLQQVEG
;
A
#
# COMPACT_ATOMS: atom_id res chain seq x y z
N THR A 1 -8.82 -15.92 -26.60
CA THR A 1 -8.35 -16.68 -25.41
C THR A 1 -6.95 -17.23 -25.64
N THR A 2 -5.94 -16.36 -25.85
CA THR A 2 -4.56 -16.82 -26.07
C THR A 2 -3.59 -15.85 -25.40
N LEU A 3 -3.77 -15.57 -24.13
CA LEU A 3 -3.03 -14.53 -23.42
C LEU A 3 -2.15 -15.12 -22.34
N PHE A 4 -1.33 -15.94 -22.40
CA PHE A 4 -0.26 -16.43 -21.53
C PHE A 4 0.31 -17.76 -22.04
N ARG A 5 0.82 -17.76 -23.31
CA ARG A 5 1.74 -18.81 -23.77
C ARG A 5 3.14 -18.28 -24.11
N SER A 6 3.57 -17.20 -23.50
CA SER A 6 5.01 -16.99 -23.40
C SER A 6 5.50 -17.90 -22.29
N LYS A 7 6.31 -18.91 -22.62
CA LYS A 7 7.09 -19.62 -21.60
C LYS A 7 7.80 -18.57 -20.77
N PRO A 8 7.74 -18.62 -19.42
CA PRO A 8 8.53 -17.73 -18.62
C PRO A 8 9.98 -17.87 -19.08
N THR A 9 10.54 -16.81 -19.63
CA THR A 9 11.96 -16.78 -19.96
C THR A 9 12.67 -16.84 -18.64
N ALA A 10 13.29 -17.99 -18.32
CA ALA A 10 14.08 -18.13 -17.12
C ALA A 10 15.08 -16.98 -17.13
N MET A 11 15.05 -16.13 -16.13
CA MET A 11 16.11 -15.18 -15.87
C MET A 11 17.37 -16.01 -15.76
N THR A 12 18.36 -15.69 -16.60
CA THR A 12 19.55 -16.52 -16.81
C THR A 12 20.20 -16.99 -15.51
N SER A 13 20.86 -18.13 -15.54
CA SER A 13 21.45 -18.90 -14.45
C SER A 13 22.38 -18.17 -13.45
N ALA A 14 22.64 -16.89 -13.66
CA ALA A 14 23.39 -16.03 -12.74
C ALA A 14 22.52 -15.38 -11.65
N PHE A 15 21.19 -15.52 -11.71
CA PHE A 15 20.26 -14.93 -10.77
C PHE A 15 19.64 -16.02 -9.89
N HIS A 16 20.25 -16.28 -8.74
CA HIS A 16 19.63 -17.03 -7.66
C HIS A 16 19.25 -16.03 -6.55
N PRO A 17 18.11 -15.34 -6.68
CA PRO A 17 17.63 -14.51 -5.58
C PRO A 17 17.28 -15.44 -4.43
N LYS A 18 17.67 -15.09 -3.23
CA LYS A 18 16.97 -15.52 -2.05
C LYS A 18 15.51 -15.09 -2.19
N ALA A 19 14.60 -15.62 -1.40
CA ALA A 19 13.18 -15.30 -1.55
C ALA A 19 12.98 -13.78 -1.65
N ILE A 20 12.34 -13.33 -2.73
CA ILE A 20 11.99 -11.91 -2.91
C ILE A 20 10.81 -11.60 -2.00
N ARG A 21 10.94 -10.57 -1.17
CA ARG A 21 9.88 -10.10 -0.27
C ARG A 21 9.09 -8.94 -0.86
N HIS A 22 9.79 -7.98 -1.44
CA HIS A 22 9.20 -6.77 -2.01
C HIS A 22 9.74 -6.53 -3.41
N ILE A 23 8.87 -6.11 -4.33
CA ILE A 23 9.24 -5.82 -5.71
C ILE A 23 8.34 -4.75 -6.31
N PHE A 24 8.91 -3.84 -7.08
CA PHE A 24 8.17 -2.98 -7.99
C PHE A 24 8.88 -2.85 -9.34
N TYR A 25 8.17 -2.37 -10.33
CA TYR A 25 8.67 -2.13 -11.67
C TYR A 25 8.53 -0.67 -12.06
N GLN A 26 9.61 -0.06 -12.51
CA GLN A 26 9.65 1.31 -13.03
C GLN A 26 10.79 1.47 -14.04
N ASN A 27 10.57 2.28 -15.09
CA ASN A 27 11.61 2.68 -16.05
C ASN A 27 12.43 1.49 -16.60
N ASN A 28 11.74 0.42 -16.98
CA ASN A 28 12.35 -0.81 -17.50
C ASN A 28 13.31 -1.54 -16.52
N CYS A 29 13.17 -1.25 -15.24
CA CYS A 29 13.91 -1.91 -14.16
C CYS A 29 12.96 -2.53 -13.14
N PHE A 30 13.32 -3.71 -12.62
CA PHE A 30 12.76 -4.22 -11.37
C PHE A 30 13.64 -3.76 -10.22
N CYS A 31 13.00 -3.17 -9.21
CA CYS A 31 13.61 -2.94 -7.92
C CYS A 31 13.04 -3.96 -6.93
N PHE A 32 13.88 -4.64 -6.17
CA PHE A 32 13.42 -5.68 -5.24
C PHE A 32 14.31 -5.82 -4.02
N ILE A 33 13.70 -6.31 -2.94
CA ILE A 33 14.35 -6.63 -1.67
C ILE A 33 14.18 -8.13 -1.43
N ASP A 34 15.25 -8.82 -1.12
CA ASP A 34 15.22 -10.24 -0.79
C ASP A 34 15.08 -10.51 0.72
N SER A 35 15.06 -11.79 1.09
CA SER A 35 14.89 -12.22 2.49
C SER A 35 16.04 -11.85 3.41
N ASP A 36 17.20 -11.48 2.88
CA ASP A 36 18.35 -11.00 3.65
C ASP A 36 18.39 -9.48 3.73
N HIS A 37 17.35 -8.81 3.26
CA HIS A 37 17.21 -7.35 3.17
C HIS A 37 18.20 -6.70 2.21
N ASP A 38 18.69 -7.46 1.23
CA ASP A 38 19.50 -6.92 0.15
C ASP A 38 18.62 -6.28 -0.91
N LEU A 39 18.91 -5.02 -1.23
CA LEU A 39 18.24 -4.22 -2.25
C LEU A 39 18.98 -4.31 -3.57
N TYR A 40 18.23 -4.61 -4.62
CA TYR A 40 18.75 -4.75 -5.98
C TYR A 40 17.93 -4.01 -7.00
N LEU A 41 18.59 -3.61 -8.10
CA LEU A 41 17.96 -3.24 -9.37
C LEU A 41 18.28 -4.31 -10.42
N TYR A 42 17.32 -4.64 -11.25
CA TYR A 42 17.49 -5.48 -12.42
C TYR A 42 17.05 -4.72 -13.67
N ASP A 43 18.01 -4.34 -14.52
CA ASP A 43 17.77 -3.68 -15.80
C ASP A 43 17.36 -4.73 -16.85
N LEU A 44 16.14 -4.62 -17.36
CA LEU A 44 15.60 -5.56 -18.36
C LEU A 44 16.27 -5.42 -19.73
N SER A 45 16.68 -4.20 -20.11
CA SER A 45 17.34 -3.97 -21.41
C SER A 45 18.73 -4.58 -21.44
N ARG A 46 19.49 -4.37 -20.38
CA ARG A 46 20.86 -4.85 -20.25
C ARG A 46 20.95 -6.25 -19.68
N LYS A 47 19.84 -6.76 -19.12
CA LYS A 47 19.77 -8.03 -18.38
C LYS A 47 20.81 -8.12 -17.26
N THR A 48 21.06 -7.00 -16.58
CA THR A 48 22.07 -6.90 -15.52
C THR A 48 21.42 -6.67 -14.18
N LYS A 49 21.94 -7.35 -13.17
CA LYS A 49 21.59 -7.16 -11.75
C LYS A 49 22.61 -6.21 -11.13
N ILE A 50 22.11 -5.20 -10.46
CA ILE A 50 22.91 -4.22 -9.73
C ILE A 50 22.57 -4.34 -8.26
N TYR A 51 23.54 -4.66 -7.42
CA TYR A 51 23.41 -4.59 -5.97
C TYR A 51 23.49 -3.13 -5.53
N ILE A 52 22.55 -2.70 -4.73
CA ILE A 52 22.52 -1.34 -4.19
C ILE A 52 23.12 -1.32 -2.79
N ARG A 53 22.47 -2.03 -1.85
CA ARG A 53 22.92 -2.10 -0.46
C ARG A 53 22.12 -3.11 0.35
N ASN A 54 22.64 -3.44 1.53
CA ASN A 54 21.90 -4.15 2.56
C ASN A 54 21.18 -3.16 3.47
N LEU A 55 19.92 -3.46 3.80
CA LEU A 55 19.05 -2.62 4.63
C LEU A 55 18.94 -3.14 6.07
N ALA A 56 19.52 -4.29 6.39
CA ALA A 56 19.38 -4.91 7.72
C ALA A 56 19.88 -4.01 8.86
N SER A 57 20.87 -3.16 8.60
CA SER A 57 21.40 -2.21 9.59
C SER A 57 20.42 -1.09 9.96
N LEU A 58 19.35 -0.91 9.19
CA LEU A 58 18.30 0.06 9.45
C LEU A 58 17.14 -0.54 10.26
N LEU A 59 17.12 -1.88 10.40
CA LEU A 59 16.08 -2.59 11.13
C LEU A 59 16.41 -2.61 12.62
N ALA A 60 15.49 -2.11 13.45
CA ALA A 60 15.52 -2.33 14.89
C ALA A 60 15.08 -3.77 15.20
N TYR A 61 15.32 -4.21 16.45
CA TYR A 61 14.86 -5.53 16.87
C TYR A 61 13.34 -5.66 16.73
N GLY A 62 12.90 -6.68 15.99
CA GLY A 62 11.48 -6.94 15.72
C GLY A 62 10.85 -6.04 14.65
N ASP A 63 11.66 -5.20 13.96
CA ASP A 63 11.20 -4.42 12.83
C ASP A 63 11.20 -5.26 11.53
N ASP A 64 10.45 -4.80 10.52
CA ASP A 64 10.43 -5.40 9.19
C ASP A 64 10.17 -4.30 8.15
N ILE A 65 10.46 -4.62 6.88
CA ILE A 65 10.09 -3.76 5.77
C ILE A 65 8.64 -4.07 5.40
N GLU A 66 7.79 -3.06 5.42
CA GLU A 66 6.37 -3.19 5.06
C GLU A 66 6.12 -2.95 3.58
N GLY A 67 6.94 -2.13 2.95
CA GLY A 67 6.79 -1.88 1.52
C GLY A 67 7.93 -1.08 0.90
N ILE A 68 7.96 -1.15 -0.42
CA ILE A 68 8.88 -0.39 -1.26
C ILE A 68 8.11 0.10 -2.48
N VAL A 69 8.19 1.40 -2.76
CA VAL A 69 7.53 2.01 -3.92
C VAL A 69 8.42 3.03 -4.60
N PRO A 70 8.24 3.25 -5.91
CA PRO A 70 8.82 4.42 -6.57
C PRO A 70 8.06 5.67 -6.15
N PHE A 71 8.76 6.77 -5.97
CA PHE A 71 8.14 8.07 -5.79
C PHE A 71 8.99 9.14 -6.47
N HIS A 72 8.46 9.72 -7.56
CA HIS A 72 9.22 10.52 -8.52
C HIS A 72 10.42 9.74 -9.09
N GLU A 73 11.63 10.21 -8.87
CA GLU A 73 12.86 9.55 -9.34
C GLU A 73 13.51 8.69 -8.25
N ASP A 74 12.98 8.73 -7.03
CA ASP A 74 13.54 8.08 -5.86
C ASP A 74 12.79 6.80 -5.47
N ILE A 75 13.36 6.07 -4.53
CA ILE A 75 12.79 4.86 -3.96
C ILE A 75 12.41 5.14 -2.51
N ILE A 76 11.16 4.90 -2.17
CA ILE A 76 10.67 5.00 -0.79
C ILE A 76 10.58 3.62 -0.19
N ILE A 77 11.06 3.48 1.03
CA ILE A 77 11.00 2.25 1.82
C ILE A 77 10.32 2.56 3.15
N ALA A 78 9.28 1.80 3.46
CA ALA A 78 8.57 1.86 4.72
C ALA A 78 8.99 0.72 5.64
N PHE A 79 9.27 1.05 6.88
CA PHE A 79 9.55 0.12 7.96
C PHE A 79 8.39 0.08 8.94
N ARG A 80 8.14 -1.08 9.54
CA ARG A 80 7.05 -1.24 10.51
C ARG A 80 7.14 -0.26 11.68
N THR A 81 8.32 0.00 12.20
CA THR A 81 8.53 0.83 13.40
C THR A 81 9.55 1.93 13.20
N HIS A 82 10.47 1.81 12.24
CA HIS A 82 11.53 2.79 12.02
C HIS A 82 11.01 4.05 11.29
N GLY A 83 9.91 3.92 10.55
CA GLY A 83 9.30 5.01 9.79
C GLY A 83 9.55 4.89 8.29
N LEU A 84 9.83 6.02 7.63
CA LEU A 84 9.91 6.12 6.18
C LEU A 84 11.25 6.70 5.75
N ILE A 85 11.92 6.04 4.82
CA ILE A 85 13.16 6.55 4.22
C ILE A 85 13.02 6.76 2.71
N ARG A 86 13.80 7.69 2.19
CA ARG A 86 14.03 7.92 0.75
C ARG A 86 15.44 7.46 0.40
N LEU A 87 15.58 6.72 -0.68
CA LEU A 87 16.85 6.47 -1.32
C LEU A 87 16.96 7.38 -2.54
N CYS A 88 17.82 8.39 -2.46
CA CYS A 88 18.02 9.37 -3.51
C CYS A 88 18.80 8.76 -4.68
N THR A 89 18.13 8.43 -5.78
CA THR A 89 18.77 7.76 -6.92
C THR A 89 19.81 8.64 -7.60
N SER A 90 19.59 9.96 -7.65
CA SER A 90 20.53 10.97 -8.17
C SER A 90 21.79 11.12 -7.31
N HIS A 91 21.75 10.74 -6.05
CA HIS A 91 22.86 10.83 -5.08
C HIS A 91 23.37 9.44 -4.66
N LYS A 92 23.57 8.55 -5.61
CA LYS A 92 24.15 7.20 -5.37
C LYS A 92 23.41 6.40 -4.28
N PHE A 93 22.10 6.52 -4.23
CA PHE A 93 21.23 5.87 -3.23
C PHE A 93 21.58 6.25 -1.78
N GLU A 94 21.93 7.52 -1.54
CA GLU A 94 22.00 8.04 -0.18
C GLU A 94 20.65 7.97 0.50
N ILE A 95 20.68 7.71 1.82
CA ILE A 95 19.48 7.56 2.64
C ILE A 95 19.12 8.92 3.23
N GLU A 96 17.89 9.32 2.99
CA GLU A 96 17.24 10.42 3.68
C GLU A 96 16.09 9.88 4.54
N MET A 97 16.02 10.29 5.81
CA MET A 97 14.91 9.96 6.67
C MET A 97 13.78 10.97 6.44
N ILE A 98 12.65 10.49 5.94
CA ILE A 98 11.46 11.32 5.71
C ILE A 98 10.62 11.41 6.98
N GLU A 99 10.34 10.27 7.61
CA GLU A 99 9.47 10.20 8.79
C GLU A 99 10.06 9.26 9.83
N ARG A 100 10.01 9.65 11.12
CA ARG A 100 10.56 8.87 12.23
C ARG A 100 9.46 8.47 13.21
N ASN A 101 9.65 7.32 13.86
CA ASN A 101 8.80 6.88 14.98
C ASN A 101 7.31 6.75 14.61
N VAL A 102 7.02 6.49 13.33
CA VAL A 102 5.69 6.18 12.85
C VAL A 102 5.61 4.68 12.57
N ARG A 103 4.59 4.04 13.12
CA ARG A 103 4.27 2.66 12.76
C ARG A 103 3.52 2.64 11.45
N ILE A 104 4.10 1.99 10.44
CA ILE A 104 3.56 1.92 9.09
C ILE A 104 3.04 0.51 8.83
N TYR A 105 1.89 0.41 8.18
CA TYR A 105 1.29 -0.85 7.74
C TYR A 105 1.24 -0.99 6.23
N ASP A 106 1.19 0.13 5.50
CA ASP A 106 1.12 0.11 4.05
C ASP A 106 1.65 1.42 3.46
N ILE A 107 2.22 1.34 2.27
CA ILE A 107 2.56 2.49 1.44
C ILE A 107 2.01 2.30 0.03
N PHE A 108 1.46 3.35 -0.52
CA PHE A 108 0.87 3.36 -1.85
C PHE A 108 1.26 4.62 -2.61
N HIS A 109 1.84 4.44 -3.79
CA HIS A 109 2.08 5.54 -4.72
C HIS A 109 0.95 5.63 -5.74
N ASP A 110 0.27 6.76 -5.76
CA ASP A 110 -0.69 7.11 -6.81
C ASP A 110 0.04 7.83 -7.94
N PRO A 111 0.30 7.16 -9.07
CA PRO A 111 1.02 7.78 -10.17
C PRO A 111 0.20 8.81 -10.95
N GLN A 112 -1.14 8.78 -10.84
CA GLN A 112 -2.02 9.73 -11.53
C GLN A 112 -1.97 11.10 -10.87
N GLN A 113 -2.01 11.12 -9.54
CA GLN A 113 -1.95 12.36 -8.76
C GLN A 113 -0.52 12.71 -8.33
N GLY A 114 0.43 11.79 -8.42
CA GLY A 114 1.79 11.98 -7.95
C GLY A 114 1.87 12.06 -6.42
N ILE A 115 0.98 11.34 -5.72
CA ILE A 115 0.87 11.35 -4.27
C ILE A 115 1.40 10.02 -3.72
N LEU A 116 2.18 10.10 -2.63
CA LEU A 116 2.53 8.96 -1.80
C LEU A 116 1.64 8.95 -0.57
N TRP A 117 0.91 7.87 -0.39
CA TRP A 117 0.10 7.59 0.78
C TRP A 117 0.80 6.62 1.72
N VAL A 118 0.70 6.87 3.02
CA VAL A 118 1.29 6.04 4.08
C VAL A 118 0.24 5.71 5.12
N GLY A 119 -0.14 4.45 5.21
CA GLY A 119 -1.08 3.94 6.19
C GLY A 119 -0.40 3.67 7.53
N THR A 120 -0.89 4.25 8.61
CA THR A 120 -0.23 4.23 9.92
C THR A 120 -1.03 3.52 11.01
N ASP A 121 -0.36 3.16 12.10
CA ASP A 121 -0.96 2.66 13.33
C ASP A 121 -1.33 3.83 14.25
N GLY A 122 -2.54 4.32 14.12
CA GLY A 122 -3.13 5.31 15.02
C GLY A 122 -2.99 6.79 14.61
N GLN A 123 -2.27 7.09 13.51
CA GLN A 123 -2.18 8.47 12.99
C GLN A 123 -3.00 8.68 11.70
N GLY A 124 -3.79 7.68 11.29
CA GLY A 124 -4.54 7.72 10.04
C GLY A 124 -3.66 7.49 8.81
N ALA A 125 -3.85 8.27 7.76
CA ALA A 125 -3.04 8.25 6.56
C ALA A 125 -2.22 9.54 6.43
N LEU A 126 -0.94 9.39 6.14
CA LEU A 126 -0.06 10.51 5.78
C LEU A 126 -0.04 10.63 4.26
N MET A 127 -0.09 11.84 3.77
CA MET A 127 -0.04 12.18 2.36
C MET A 127 1.20 13.02 2.07
N TYR A 128 2.00 12.58 1.13
CA TYR A 128 3.16 13.33 0.62
C TYR A 128 2.92 13.69 -0.84
N SER A 129 3.00 14.97 -1.18
CA SER A 129 2.85 15.44 -2.55
C SER A 129 4.13 16.10 -3.06
N ARG A 130 4.22 16.24 -4.39
CA ARG A 130 5.37 16.89 -5.05
C ARG A 130 5.58 18.36 -4.66
N LYS A 131 4.50 19.03 -4.22
CA LYS A 131 4.53 20.47 -3.93
C LYS A 131 4.97 20.82 -2.52
N GLN A 132 4.99 19.83 -1.63
CA GLN A 132 5.29 20.02 -0.23
C GLN A 132 6.14 18.85 0.28
N ASP A 133 7.35 19.12 0.74
CA ASP A 133 8.16 18.14 1.48
C ASP A 133 7.59 17.84 2.88
N ILE A 134 6.41 18.35 3.18
CA ILE A 134 5.72 18.18 4.46
C ILE A 134 4.53 17.25 4.27
N ALA A 135 4.47 16.20 5.07
CA ALA A 135 3.31 15.33 5.10
C ALA A 135 2.06 16.06 5.57
N THR A 136 1.00 15.94 4.81
CA THR A 136 -0.34 16.33 5.24
C THR A 136 -1.02 15.11 5.86
N ASN A 137 -1.52 15.25 7.09
CA ASN A 137 -2.21 14.17 7.76
C ASN A 137 -3.71 14.20 7.44
N LEU A 138 -4.19 13.15 6.78
CA LEU A 138 -5.61 12.89 6.64
C LEU A 138 -6.12 12.18 7.90
N LEU A 139 -6.61 12.96 8.85
CA LEU A 139 -7.21 12.43 10.08
C LEU A 139 -8.56 11.80 9.76
N LEU A 140 -8.63 10.48 9.68
CA LEU A 140 -9.88 9.75 9.42
C LEU A 140 -10.97 10.11 10.44
N GLY A 141 -10.61 10.37 11.69
CA GLY A 141 -11.54 10.84 12.70
C GLY A 141 -12.17 12.21 12.43
N SER A 142 -11.59 13.03 11.54
CA SER A 142 -12.22 14.27 11.07
C SER A 142 -13.27 14.03 9.99
N LEU A 143 -13.17 12.90 9.29
CA LEU A 143 -14.14 12.48 8.29
C LEU A 143 -15.33 11.76 8.92
N SER A 144 -15.07 10.96 9.95
CA SER A 144 -16.11 10.35 10.78
C SER A 144 -15.60 10.16 12.21
N PRO A 145 -16.29 10.68 13.24
CA PRO A 145 -15.83 10.66 14.63
C PRO A 145 -15.60 9.26 15.21
N ASN A 146 -16.23 8.26 14.61
CA ASN A 146 -16.20 6.87 15.09
C ASN A 146 -15.17 6.00 14.36
N LEU A 147 -14.41 6.55 13.41
CA LEU A 147 -13.43 5.77 12.68
C LEU A 147 -12.16 5.52 13.50
N ASN A 148 -11.72 4.26 13.47
CA ASN A 148 -10.41 3.88 13.94
C ASN A 148 -9.34 4.56 13.07
N ARG A 149 -8.25 4.99 13.72
CA ARG A 149 -7.15 5.70 13.05
C ARG A 149 -6.11 4.77 12.43
N GLN A 150 -6.39 3.46 12.38
CA GLN A 150 -5.46 2.47 11.85
C GLN A 150 -5.79 2.13 10.42
N VAL A 151 -4.95 2.59 9.49
CA VAL A 151 -5.04 2.29 8.06
C VAL A 151 -4.11 1.14 7.75
N ARG A 152 -4.67 0.06 7.20
CA ARG A 152 -3.98 -1.20 6.87
C ARG A 152 -3.61 -1.33 5.42
N SER A 153 -4.40 -0.74 4.54
CA SER A 153 -4.18 -0.75 3.10
C SER A 153 -4.78 0.49 2.44
N ILE A 154 -4.19 0.91 1.34
CA ILE A 154 -4.59 2.10 0.58
C ILE A 154 -4.61 1.75 -0.90
N MET A 155 -5.62 2.27 -1.60
CA MET A 155 -5.74 2.09 -3.04
C MET A 155 -6.49 3.29 -3.64
N THR A 156 -6.13 3.70 -4.86
CA THR A 156 -7.00 4.49 -5.72
C THR A 156 -7.62 3.59 -6.78
N ASP A 157 -8.86 3.86 -7.13
CA ASP A 157 -9.54 3.15 -8.21
C ASP A 157 -9.33 3.83 -9.57
N THR A 158 -9.98 3.28 -10.59
CA THR A 158 -9.90 3.78 -11.97
C THR A 158 -10.57 5.15 -12.17
N GLN A 159 -11.40 5.59 -11.23
CA GLN A 159 -12.07 6.89 -11.24
C GLN A 159 -11.30 7.95 -10.44
N GLY A 160 -10.25 7.54 -9.74
CA GLY A 160 -9.45 8.40 -8.87
C GLY A 160 -10.01 8.51 -7.45
N ASP A 161 -10.99 7.69 -7.10
CA ASP A 161 -11.52 7.62 -5.75
C ASP A 161 -10.53 6.89 -4.83
N LEU A 162 -10.46 7.32 -3.58
CA LEU A 162 -9.51 6.81 -2.59
C LEU A 162 -10.18 5.83 -1.64
N TRP A 163 -9.55 4.67 -1.45
CA TRP A 163 -10.05 3.58 -0.64
C TRP A 163 -9.07 3.21 0.46
N PHE A 164 -9.55 3.13 1.70
CA PHE A 164 -8.76 2.71 2.85
C PHE A 164 -9.34 1.45 3.47
N GLY A 165 -8.50 0.44 3.60
CA GLY A 165 -8.78 -0.70 4.46
C GLY A 165 -8.40 -0.38 5.90
N THR A 166 -9.33 -0.50 6.83
CA THR A 166 -9.12 -0.12 8.23
C THR A 166 -9.02 -1.34 9.15
N LYS A 167 -8.51 -1.12 10.36
CA LYS A 167 -8.54 -2.12 11.41
C LYS A 167 -9.84 -1.99 12.21
N GLY A 168 -10.86 -2.74 11.79
CA GLY A 168 -12.12 -2.87 12.53
C GLY A 168 -13.31 -2.14 11.93
N ASP A 169 -13.11 -1.01 11.25
CA ASP A 169 -14.21 -0.18 10.73
C ASP A 169 -14.58 -0.51 9.28
N GLY A 170 -13.94 -1.51 8.70
CA GLY A 170 -14.21 -1.91 7.33
C GLY A 170 -13.45 -1.12 6.29
N LEU A 171 -14.13 -0.83 5.19
CA LEU A 171 -13.62 -0.14 4.02
C LEU A 171 -14.11 1.31 4.05
N LEU A 172 -13.18 2.26 4.03
CA LEU A 172 -13.51 3.68 3.90
C LEU A 172 -13.33 4.11 2.45
N HIS A 173 -14.36 4.68 1.86
CA HIS A 173 -14.37 5.26 0.53
C HIS A 173 -14.42 6.78 0.62
N ILE A 174 -13.56 7.44 -0.14
CA ILE A 174 -13.52 8.89 -0.28
C ILE A 174 -13.58 9.21 -1.78
N SER A 175 -14.73 9.73 -2.20
CA SER A 175 -14.93 10.09 -3.61
C SER A 175 -14.22 11.40 -3.95
N ARG A 176 -13.60 11.40 -5.14
CA ARG A 176 -12.97 12.59 -5.74
C ARG A 176 -12.06 13.34 -4.78
N TYR A 177 -11.16 12.59 -4.12
CA TYR A 177 -10.12 13.23 -3.34
C TYR A 177 -9.11 13.89 -4.30
N ASP A 178 -9.02 15.21 -4.24
CA ASP A 178 -7.98 16.00 -4.90
C ASP A 178 -7.25 16.83 -3.85
N GLU A 179 -5.98 17.13 -4.09
CA GLU A 179 -5.11 17.83 -3.14
C GLU A 179 -5.70 19.19 -2.74
N GLY A 180 -6.05 19.33 -1.48
CA GLY A 180 -6.62 20.58 -0.94
C GLY A 180 -8.13 20.76 -1.09
N ILE A 181 -8.83 19.81 -1.71
CA ILE A 181 -10.29 19.80 -1.83
C ILE A 181 -10.90 18.89 -0.77
N LYS A 182 -11.95 19.34 -0.10
CA LYS A 182 -12.72 18.46 0.79
C LYS A 182 -13.38 17.37 -0.06
N PRO A 183 -13.34 16.10 0.37
CA PRO A 183 -14.00 15.03 -0.35
C PRO A 183 -15.50 15.32 -0.52
N GLU A 184 -16.04 15.06 -1.71
CA GLU A 184 -17.47 15.24 -1.96
C GLU A 184 -18.31 14.31 -1.11
N LYS A 185 -17.84 13.07 -0.93
CA LYS A 185 -18.51 12.04 -0.14
C LYS A 185 -17.49 11.20 0.60
N THR A 186 -17.80 10.89 1.83
CA THR A 186 -17.07 9.91 2.65
C THR A 186 -18.05 8.84 3.12
N GLU A 187 -17.72 7.59 2.89
CA GLU A 187 -18.61 6.47 3.17
C GLU A 187 -17.83 5.30 3.82
N VAL A 188 -18.43 4.67 4.82
CA VAL A 188 -17.89 3.45 5.46
C VAL A 188 -18.70 2.26 4.97
N ILE A 189 -18.02 1.29 4.38
CA ILE A 189 -18.61 0.10 3.80
C ILE A 189 -18.15 -1.12 4.59
N ALA A 190 -19.11 -1.91 5.05
CA ALA A 190 -18.89 -3.19 5.72
C ALA A 190 -20.05 -4.15 5.35
N PRO A 191 -19.85 -5.47 5.48
CA PRO A 191 -20.91 -6.44 5.24
C PRO A 191 -22.14 -6.19 6.11
N GLU A 192 -23.32 -6.52 5.58
CA GLU A 192 -24.57 -6.41 6.33
C GLU A 192 -24.49 -7.07 7.70
N GLY A 193 -25.06 -6.40 8.69
CA GLY A 193 -25.00 -6.84 10.11
C GLY A 193 -23.76 -6.42 10.87
N ARG A 194 -22.72 -5.89 10.19
CA ARG A 194 -21.49 -5.34 10.81
C ARG A 194 -21.43 -3.81 10.84
N GLN A 195 -22.32 -3.15 10.10
CA GLN A 195 -22.37 -1.68 9.96
C GLN A 195 -22.83 -0.92 11.24
N LYS A 196 -23.34 -1.61 12.26
CA LYS A 196 -23.92 -0.98 13.46
C LYS A 196 -23.24 -1.42 14.76
N ALA A 197 -21.93 -1.50 14.80
CA ALA A 197 -21.23 -1.67 16.07
C ALA A 197 -21.10 -0.31 16.77
N THR A 198 -22.19 0.20 17.34
CA THR A 198 -22.15 1.33 18.28
C THR A 198 -21.64 0.93 19.67
N ASP A 199 -21.38 -0.35 19.91
CA ASP A 199 -20.88 -0.87 21.17
C ASP A 199 -19.43 -1.30 21.02
N TYR A 200 -18.51 -0.47 21.49
CA TYR A 200 -17.05 -0.67 21.46
C TYR A 200 -16.56 -1.94 22.21
N ARG A 201 -17.44 -2.72 22.81
CA ARG A 201 -17.10 -3.93 23.59
C ARG A 201 -17.27 -5.26 22.86
N LYS A 202 -17.71 -5.25 21.62
CA LYS A 202 -17.91 -6.52 20.85
C LYS A 202 -16.93 -6.66 19.71
N TRP A 203 -15.71 -7.08 20.02
CA TRP A 203 -14.63 -7.45 19.10
C TRP A 203 -15.05 -8.46 18.01
N GLU A 204 -16.12 -9.20 18.23
CA GLU A 204 -16.66 -10.21 17.30
C GLU A 204 -17.31 -9.63 16.03
N ARG A 205 -17.45 -8.29 15.94
CA ARG A 205 -18.10 -7.63 14.82
C ARG A 205 -17.18 -6.74 13.99
N GLU A 206 -15.90 -6.72 14.29
CA GLU A 206 -14.93 -5.91 13.58
C GLU A 206 -14.65 -6.48 12.19
N PHE A 207 -14.70 -5.62 11.19
CA PHE A 207 -14.34 -5.97 9.82
C PHE A 207 -12.96 -5.40 9.49
N HIS A 208 -11.94 -6.23 9.68
CA HIS A 208 -10.55 -5.87 9.42
C HIS A 208 -10.21 -6.07 7.95
N VAL A 209 -9.84 -5.01 7.25
CA VAL A 209 -9.38 -5.07 5.86
C VAL A 209 -7.87 -4.90 5.83
N TYR A 210 -7.16 -5.96 5.45
CA TYR A 210 -5.70 -6.00 5.45
C TYR A 210 -5.07 -5.63 4.13
N ILE A 211 -5.77 -5.92 3.02
CA ILE A 211 -5.26 -5.70 1.67
C ILE A 211 -6.37 -5.30 0.73
N LEU A 212 -6.08 -4.36 -0.16
CA LEU A 212 -6.93 -3.96 -1.28
C LEU A 212 -6.18 -4.20 -2.59
N LYS A 213 -6.87 -4.76 -3.58
CA LYS A 213 -6.25 -5.03 -4.88
C LYS A 213 -7.23 -4.84 -6.02
N GLN A 214 -6.97 -3.86 -6.91
CA GLN A 214 -7.75 -3.65 -8.13
C GLN A 214 -7.81 -4.94 -8.95
N SER A 215 -9.01 -5.32 -9.37
CA SER A 215 -9.20 -6.45 -10.28
C SER A 215 -8.81 -6.07 -11.70
N ARG A 216 -8.19 -7.02 -12.42
CA ARG A 216 -7.89 -6.88 -13.85
C ARG A 216 -8.97 -7.46 -14.75
N TYR A 217 -9.88 -8.26 -14.21
CA TYR A 217 -10.84 -9.06 -14.97
C TYR A 217 -12.29 -8.67 -14.70
N TYR A 218 -12.55 -8.06 -13.55
CA TYR A 218 -13.88 -7.67 -13.10
C TYR A 218 -13.91 -6.18 -12.78
N ASN A 219 -15.04 -5.54 -12.94
CA ASN A 219 -15.22 -4.12 -12.64
C ASN A 219 -15.36 -3.91 -11.12
N GLY A 220 -14.23 -3.90 -10.43
CA GLY A 220 -14.18 -3.84 -8.98
C GLY A 220 -12.81 -4.20 -8.43
N PHE A 221 -12.75 -4.49 -7.14
CA PHE A 221 -11.51 -4.85 -6.46
C PHE A 221 -11.70 -5.90 -5.36
N TRP A 222 -10.61 -6.57 -5.04
CA TRP A 222 -10.54 -7.60 -4.04
C TRP A 222 -10.13 -7.03 -2.69
N LEU A 223 -10.72 -7.58 -1.60
CA LEU A 223 -10.36 -7.29 -0.22
C LEU A 223 -9.92 -8.57 0.47
N GLY A 224 -8.69 -8.58 0.98
CA GLY A 224 -8.26 -9.59 1.95
C GLY A 224 -8.61 -9.12 3.36
N THR A 225 -9.36 -9.92 4.10
CA THR A 225 -9.85 -9.58 5.43
C THR A 225 -9.37 -10.58 6.49
N GLY A 226 -9.61 -10.31 7.77
CA GLY A 226 -9.29 -11.23 8.85
C GLY A 226 -10.11 -12.52 8.75
N THR A 227 -11.28 -12.51 9.33
CA THR A 227 -12.27 -13.57 9.17
C THR A 227 -13.60 -12.94 8.72
N PRO A 228 -14.24 -13.49 7.68
CA PRO A 228 -14.08 -14.78 7.04
C PRO A 228 -13.31 -14.81 5.69
N GLY A 229 -12.33 -13.97 5.44
CA GLY A 229 -11.40 -14.20 4.33
C GLY A 229 -11.46 -13.20 3.16
N LEU A 230 -11.90 -13.65 1.99
CA LEU A 230 -11.86 -12.86 0.75
C LEU A 230 -13.22 -12.25 0.43
N TYR A 231 -13.21 -10.96 0.05
CA TYR A 231 -14.36 -10.25 -0.46
C TYR A 231 -14.07 -9.62 -1.81
N PHE A 232 -15.12 -9.35 -2.56
CA PHE A 232 -15.09 -8.58 -3.78
C PHE A 232 -16.05 -7.40 -3.68
N TYR A 233 -15.56 -6.20 -3.96
CA TYR A 233 -16.38 -5.01 -4.12
C TYR A 233 -16.63 -4.74 -5.60
N SER A 234 -17.89 -4.69 -6.01
CA SER A 234 -18.31 -4.41 -7.37
C SER A 234 -18.63 -2.93 -7.55
N TYR A 235 -18.07 -2.31 -8.58
CA TYR A 235 -18.39 -0.92 -8.94
C TYR A 235 -19.75 -0.81 -9.66
N ASP A 236 -20.24 -1.90 -10.26
CA ASP A 236 -21.47 -1.87 -11.06
C ASP A 236 -22.71 -1.68 -10.20
N ASP A 237 -22.76 -2.36 -9.08
CA ASP A 237 -23.89 -2.36 -8.15
C ASP A 237 -23.57 -1.81 -6.75
N HIS A 238 -22.33 -1.39 -6.53
CA HIS A 238 -21.83 -0.89 -5.25
C HIS A 238 -22.00 -1.88 -4.09
N THR A 239 -21.84 -3.17 -4.36
CA THR A 239 -22.01 -4.23 -3.37
C THR A 239 -20.69 -4.84 -2.93
N LEU A 240 -20.64 -5.23 -1.66
CA LEU A 240 -19.54 -5.98 -1.07
C LEU A 240 -20.00 -7.42 -0.82
N GLN A 241 -19.40 -8.37 -1.53
CA GLN A 241 -19.78 -9.79 -1.49
C GLN A 241 -18.63 -10.63 -0.96
N GLN A 242 -18.95 -11.56 -0.08
CA GLN A 242 -17.99 -12.58 0.35
C GLN A 242 -17.81 -13.60 -0.77
N VAL A 243 -16.56 -13.97 -1.03
CA VAL A 243 -16.23 -15.02 -1.99
C VAL A 243 -16.21 -16.34 -1.25
N GLU A 244 -17.14 -17.22 -1.61
CA GLU A 244 -17.18 -18.60 -1.11
C GLU A 244 -16.09 -19.41 -1.83
N GLY A 245 -15.32 -20.18 -1.07
CA GLY A 245 -14.26 -21.08 -1.57
C GLY A 245 -14.75 -22.48 -1.80
#